data_b6263d79578c7b744aa62b94d466306e
#
_entry.id   b6263d79578c7b744aa62b94d466306e
#
_cell.length_a   1.000
_cell.length_b   1.000
_cell.length_c   1.000
_cell.angle_alpha   90.00
_cell.angle_beta   90.00
_cell.angle_gamma   90.00
#
_symmetry.space_group_name_H-M   'P 1'
#
loop_
_entity.id
_entity.type
_entity.pdbx_description
1 polymer ?
#
loop_
_entity_poly.entity_id
_entity_poly.type
_entity_poly.pdbx_seq_one_letter_code
_entity_poly.pdbx_strand_id
1 'polypeptide(L)'
;MCGMPCRPARPTDRNKICVAIHPERRDVWYWMIPLADGRSSVGCVAEASFLDLPEAEREAALRALIRAEPTIASLIGDAPFLMPVRHIGGYAANVEKLHGPGYALLGNAGEFLDPVFSSGVTIAFRSADLAVRALVRQLAGETVDWQTAYDTPLRRGIDTFRAFVERWYTGELQDIIFHPHQAPGIRRMISSILAGYAWDETNPFVADPVRRLNTLHEICRLDAA
;
A
#
# COMPACT_ATOMS: atom_id res chain seq x y z
N MET A 1 -5.50 -8.65 -7.61
CA MET A 1 -6.25 -7.38 -7.48
C MET A 1 -7.35 -7.35 -8.53
N CYS A 2 -8.56 -7.03 -8.14
CA CYS A 2 -9.74 -6.99 -9.00
C CYS A 2 -10.55 -5.72 -8.69
N GLY A 3 -10.94 -4.94 -9.70
CA GLY A 3 -11.66 -3.69 -9.43
C GLY A 3 -12.24 -2.99 -10.66
N MET A 4 -13.07 -1.95 -10.40
CA MET A 4 -13.79 -1.20 -11.41
C MET A 4 -14.45 0.06 -10.85
N PRO A 5 -14.83 1.05 -11.66
CA PRO A 5 -15.63 2.18 -11.22
C PRO A 5 -17.11 1.82 -11.04
N CYS A 6 -17.73 2.43 -10.02
CA CYS A 6 -19.19 2.41 -9.80
C CYS A 6 -19.67 3.78 -9.28
N ARG A 7 -20.97 4.01 -9.21
CA ARG A 7 -21.54 5.13 -8.46
C ARG A 7 -22.07 4.60 -7.14
N PRO A 8 -21.56 5.07 -5.98
CA PRO A 8 -22.03 4.62 -4.68
C PRO A 8 -23.54 4.85 -4.51
N ALA A 9 -24.22 3.92 -3.87
CA ALA A 9 -25.64 4.01 -3.54
C ALA A 9 -25.92 5.00 -2.41
N ARG A 10 -24.92 5.27 -1.55
CA ARG A 10 -25.00 6.22 -0.44
C ARG A 10 -23.92 7.30 -0.55
N PRO A 11 -24.14 8.49 0.04
CA PRO A 11 -23.11 9.51 0.14
C PRO A 11 -21.87 8.99 0.86
N THR A 12 -20.71 9.28 0.30
CA THR A 12 -19.39 8.96 0.89
C THR A 12 -18.64 10.25 1.17
N ASP A 13 -17.73 10.22 2.14
CA ASP A 13 -16.76 11.31 2.31
C ASP A 13 -15.80 11.27 1.11
N ARG A 14 -15.98 12.19 0.20
CA ARG A 14 -15.24 12.24 -1.06
C ARG A 14 -13.77 12.64 -0.88
N ASN A 15 -13.38 13.04 0.31
CA ASN A 15 -12.00 13.37 0.64
C ASN A 15 -11.26 12.19 1.29
N LYS A 16 -11.92 11.04 1.43
CA LYS A 16 -11.34 9.87 2.08
C LYS A 16 -11.43 8.63 1.18
N ILE A 17 -10.35 7.87 1.17
CA ILE A 17 -10.32 6.51 0.67
C ILE A 17 -10.83 5.60 1.78
N CYS A 18 -11.74 4.68 1.47
CA CYS A 18 -12.14 3.63 2.38
C CYS A 18 -11.30 2.38 2.08
N VAL A 19 -10.66 1.85 3.10
CA VAL A 19 -10.02 0.53 3.09
C VAL A 19 -10.75 -0.33 4.11
N ALA A 20 -11.20 -1.51 3.70
CA ALA A 20 -11.86 -2.48 4.56
C ALA A 20 -11.19 -3.84 4.45
N ILE A 21 -11.37 -4.70 5.45
CA ILE A 21 -10.79 -6.03 5.52
C ILE A 21 -11.92 -7.04 5.46
N HIS A 22 -11.72 -8.15 4.77
CA HIS A 22 -12.71 -9.22 4.71
C HIS A 22 -12.96 -9.77 6.12
N PRO A 23 -14.23 -9.97 6.54
CA PRO A 23 -14.56 -10.33 7.91
C PRO A 23 -13.97 -11.66 8.38
N GLU A 24 -13.74 -12.61 7.46
CA GLU A 24 -13.19 -13.94 7.77
C GLU A 24 -11.75 -14.14 7.29
N ARG A 25 -11.23 -13.25 6.43
CA ARG A 25 -9.91 -13.38 5.79
C ARG A 25 -9.12 -12.10 5.90
N ARG A 26 -8.19 -12.05 6.81
CA ARG A 26 -7.35 -10.86 7.08
C ARG A 26 -6.38 -10.52 5.93
N ASP A 27 -6.09 -11.46 5.07
CA ASP A 27 -5.26 -11.32 3.87
C ASP A 27 -6.03 -10.75 2.66
N VAL A 28 -7.36 -10.62 2.77
CA VAL A 28 -8.22 -10.03 1.74
C VAL A 28 -8.69 -8.66 2.20
N TRP A 29 -8.45 -7.63 1.38
CA TRP A 29 -8.86 -6.28 1.69
C TRP A 29 -9.48 -5.58 0.47
N TYR A 30 -10.24 -4.53 0.73
CA TYR A 30 -11.02 -3.79 -0.26
C TYR A 30 -10.59 -2.34 -0.27
N TRP A 31 -10.70 -1.72 -1.45
CA TRP A 31 -10.64 -0.27 -1.56
C TRP A 31 -11.93 0.29 -2.13
N MET A 32 -12.28 1.50 -1.69
CA MET A 32 -13.22 2.39 -2.35
C MET A 32 -12.63 3.79 -2.41
N ILE A 33 -12.32 4.24 -3.63
CA ILE A 33 -11.62 5.50 -3.88
C ILE A 33 -12.59 6.43 -4.62
N PRO A 34 -13.04 7.53 -4.00
CA PRO A 34 -13.88 8.52 -4.65
C PRO A 34 -13.16 9.21 -5.81
N LEU A 35 -13.86 9.39 -6.92
CA LEU A 35 -13.39 10.11 -8.11
C LEU A 35 -14.12 11.46 -8.23
N ALA A 36 -13.48 12.46 -8.86
CA ALA A 36 -13.98 13.83 -8.93
C ALA A 36 -15.37 13.95 -9.58
N ASP A 37 -15.73 13.03 -10.47
CA ASP A 37 -16.99 13.02 -11.23
C ASP A 37 -18.17 12.31 -10.55
N GLY A 38 -18.04 11.98 -9.28
CA GLY A 38 -19.10 11.30 -8.51
C GLY A 38 -19.03 9.77 -8.55
N ARG A 39 -18.16 9.19 -9.36
CA ARG A 39 -17.88 7.76 -9.35
C ARG A 39 -16.94 7.39 -8.19
N SER A 40 -16.81 6.10 -7.94
CA SER A 40 -15.77 5.55 -7.06
C SER A 40 -15.12 4.36 -7.74
N SER A 41 -13.80 4.26 -7.62
CA SER A 41 -13.08 3.03 -7.92
C SER A 41 -13.26 2.07 -6.76
N VAL A 42 -13.67 0.85 -7.04
CA VAL A 42 -13.90 -0.19 -6.04
C VAL A 42 -13.23 -1.48 -6.47
N GLY A 43 -12.66 -2.18 -5.54
CA GLY A 43 -12.09 -3.49 -5.80
C GLY A 43 -11.58 -4.18 -4.55
N CYS A 44 -10.95 -5.33 -4.75
CA CYS A 44 -10.32 -6.11 -3.70
C CYS A 44 -8.94 -6.60 -4.11
N VAL A 45 -8.12 -6.86 -3.11
CA VAL A 45 -6.81 -7.50 -3.22
C VAL A 45 -6.82 -8.76 -2.38
N ALA A 46 -6.27 -9.82 -2.93
CA ALA A 46 -6.05 -11.09 -2.26
C ALA A 46 -4.91 -11.84 -2.97
N GLU A 47 -4.50 -12.95 -2.43
CA GLU A 47 -3.60 -13.87 -3.13
C GLU A 47 -4.17 -14.31 -4.48
N ALA A 48 -3.27 -14.55 -5.45
CA ALA A 48 -3.66 -14.92 -6.81
C ALA A 48 -4.57 -16.16 -6.84
N SER A 49 -4.27 -17.16 -6.03
CA SER A 49 -5.07 -18.39 -5.90
C SER A 49 -6.53 -18.16 -5.52
N PHE A 50 -6.82 -17.05 -4.85
CA PHE A 50 -8.17 -16.66 -4.44
C PHE A 50 -8.93 -15.88 -5.52
N LEU A 51 -8.21 -15.17 -6.40
CA LEU A 51 -8.77 -14.28 -7.43
C LEU A 51 -8.53 -14.77 -8.86
N ASP A 52 -7.91 -15.91 -9.06
CA ASP A 52 -7.65 -16.47 -10.38
C ASP A 52 -8.92 -17.08 -10.97
N LEU A 53 -9.77 -16.22 -11.50
CA LEU A 53 -11.08 -16.56 -12.02
C LEU A 53 -11.18 -16.24 -13.51
N PRO A 54 -11.93 -17.06 -14.29
CA PRO A 54 -12.30 -16.72 -15.65
C PRO A 54 -12.94 -15.33 -15.73
N GLU A 55 -12.70 -14.62 -16.84
CA GLU A 55 -13.22 -13.26 -17.01
C GLU A 55 -14.73 -13.15 -16.82
N ALA A 56 -15.48 -14.14 -17.29
CA ALA A 56 -16.93 -14.20 -17.18
C ALA A 56 -17.43 -14.31 -15.72
N GLU A 57 -16.61 -14.79 -14.80
CA GLU A 57 -16.97 -14.98 -13.38
C GLU A 57 -16.53 -13.81 -12.49
N ARG A 58 -15.62 -12.95 -12.95
CA ARG A 58 -15.00 -11.88 -12.14
C ARG A 58 -16.01 -10.89 -11.56
N GLU A 59 -17.04 -10.53 -12.32
CA GLU A 59 -18.07 -9.60 -11.82
C GLU A 59 -18.89 -10.24 -10.69
N ALA A 60 -19.35 -11.46 -10.87
CA ALA A 60 -20.12 -12.18 -9.88
C ALA A 60 -19.30 -12.39 -8.59
N ALA A 61 -18.03 -12.77 -8.73
CA ALA A 61 -17.11 -12.93 -7.62
C ALA A 61 -16.86 -11.62 -6.86
N LEU A 62 -16.58 -10.52 -7.56
CA LEU A 62 -16.38 -9.23 -6.91
C LEU A 62 -17.64 -8.76 -6.19
N ARG A 63 -18.84 -8.97 -6.76
CA ARG A 63 -20.10 -8.66 -6.10
C ARG A 63 -20.32 -9.50 -4.85
N ALA A 64 -19.98 -10.79 -4.89
CA ALA A 64 -20.05 -11.66 -3.72
C ALA A 64 -19.11 -11.20 -2.61
N LEU A 65 -17.88 -10.86 -2.95
CA LEU A 65 -16.89 -10.30 -2.01
C LEU A 65 -17.36 -8.98 -1.40
N ILE A 66 -17.89 -8.06 -2.21
CA ILE A 66 -18.44 -6.78 -1.73
C ILE A 66 -19.58 -7.02 -0.74
N ARG A 67 -20.49 -7.97 -1.02
CA ARG A 67 -21.59 -8.30 -0.12
C ARG A 67 -21.13 -8.89 1.21
N ALA A 68 -20.00 -9.58 1.22
CA ALA A 68 -19.43 -10.19 2.42
C ALA A 68 -18.84 -9.14 3.40
N GLU A 69 -18.46 -7.93 2.90
CA GLU A 69 -17.91 -6.86 3.74
C GLU A 69 -18.97 -5.78 3.99
N PRO A 70 -19.49 -5.65 5.25
CA PRO A 70 -20.66 -4.82 5.54
C PRO A 70 -20.50 -3.33 5.22
N THR A 71 -19.29 -2.77 5.39
CA THR A 71 -19.03 -1.34 5.15
C THR A 71 -19.15 -1.03 3.67
N ILE A 72 -18.40 -1.75 2.83
CA ILE A 72 -18.41 -1.57 1.38
C ILE A 72 -19.78 -1.91 0.81
N ALA A 73 -20.42 -3.01 1.29
CA ALA A 73 -21.77 -3.38 0.89
C ALA A 73 -22.78 -2.26 1.15
N SER A 74 -22.70 -1.62 2.33
CA SER A 74 -23.61 -0.52 2.69
C SER A 74 -23.43 0.72 1.81
N LEU A 75 -22.23 0.97 1.32
CA LEU A 75 -21.89 2.13 0.49
C LEU A 75 -22.25 1.90 -0.98
N ILE A 76 -22.02 0.70 -1.50
CA ILE A 76 -22.20 0.36 -2.91
C ILE A 76 -23.61 -0.15 -3.19
N GLY A 77 -24.17 -1.01 -2.34
CA GLY A 77 -25.44 -1.68 -2.57
C GLY A 77 -25.44 -2.45 -3.90
N ASP A 78 -26.53 -2.33 -4.64
CA ASP A 78 -26.68 -2.92 -5.98
C ASP A 78 -26.28 -1.95 -7.13
N ALA A 79 -25.44 -0.94 -6.84
CA ALA A 79 -24.98 0.01 -7.86
C ALA A 79 -24.37 -0.72 -9.07
N PRO A 80 -24.76 -0.32 -10.30
CA PRO A 80 -24.21 -0.94 -11.49
C PRO A 80 -22.72 -0.65 -11.63
N PHE A 81 -22.00 -1.63 -12.10
CA PHE A 81 -20.62 -1.46 -12.50
C PHE A 81 -20.58 -0.76 -13.87
N LEU A 82 -19.75 0.26 -14.00
CA LEU A 82 -19.70 1.11 -15.19
C LEU A 82 -18.75 0.62 -16.27
N MET A 83 -17.96 -0.39 -15.94
CA MET A 83 -16.98 -1.03 -16.82
C MET A 83 -16.84 -2.52 -16.43
N PRO A 84 -16.34 -3.37 -17.32
CA PRO A 84 -15.99 -4.75 -16.98
C PRO A 84 -14.98 -4.80 -15.84
N VAL A 85 -15.12 -5.80 -14.97
CA VAL A 85 -14.16 -6.04 -13.89
C VAL A 85 -12.83 -6.45 -14.45
N ARG A 86 -11.79 -5.73 -14.08
CA ARG A 86 -10.41 -6.01 -14.48
C ARG A 86 -9.66 -6.71 -13.38
N HIS A 87 -8.79 -7.63 -13.76
CA HIS A 87 -7.89 -8.34 -12.86
C HIS A 87 -6.44 -8.05 -13.26
N ILE A 88 -5.60 -7.81 -12.26
CA ILE A 88 -4.16 -7.67 -12.40
C ILE A 88 -3.53 -8.57 -11.34
N GLY A 89 -2.67 -9.48 -11.76
CA GLY A 89 -1.88 -10.35 -10.90
C GLY A 89 -0.38 -10.19 -11.16
N GLY A 90 0.45 -10.68 -10.23
CA GLY A 90 1.91 -10.69 -10.39
C GLY A 90 2.57 -9.31 -10.47
N TYR A 91 1.96 -8.29 -9.87
CA TYR A 91 2.45 -6.91 -9.95
C TYR A 91 3.50 -6.55 -8.89
N ALA A 92 3.52 -7.25 -7.76
CA ALA A 92 4.55 -7.04 -6.74
C ALA A 92 5.88 -7.62 -7.24
N ALA A 93 6.88 -6.78 -7.35
CA ALA A 93 8.19 -7.16 -7.87
C ALA A 93 9.27 -6.24 -7.33
N ASN A 94 10.46 -6.77 -7.17
CA ASN A 94 11.67 -6.02 -6.83
C ASN A 94 12.82 -6.39 -7.76
N VAL A 95 13.89 -5.63 -7.68
CA VAL A 95 15.12 -5.89 -8.42
C VAL A 95 16.31 -5.98 -7.47
N GLU A 96 17.28 -6.80 -7.84
CA GLU A 96 18.52 -6.92 -7.08
C GLU A 96 19.34 -5.62 -7.09
N LYS A 97 19.41 -4.96 -8.25
CA LYS A 97 20.18 -3.74 -8.46
C LYS A 97 19.32 -2.61 -9.01
N LEU A 98 19.25 -1.50 -8.28
CA LEU A 98 18.51 -0.31 -8.69
C LEU A 98 19.29 0.58 -9.67
N HIS A 99 20.60 0.38 -9.79
CA HIS A 99 21.45 1.15 -10.70
C HIS A 99 22.59 0.29 -11.26
N GLY A 100 23.19 0.78 -12.33
CA GLY A 100 24.38 0.18 -12.95
C GLY A 100 24.98 1.14 -13.99
N PRO A 101 26.02 0.71 -14.73
CA PRO A 101 26.61 1.53 -15.78
C PRO A 101 25.56 1.95 -16.79
N GLY A 102 25.27 3.26 -16.85
CA GLY A 102 24.36 3.84 -17.84
C GLY A 102 22.85 3.75 -17.49
N TYR A 103 22.46 3.25 -16.32
CA TYR A 103 21.05 3.22 -15.93
C TYR A 103 20.81 3.41 -14.43
N ALA A 104 19.61 3.93 -14.09
CA ALA A 104 19.01 3.88 -12.77
C ALA A 104 17.51 3.57 -12.92
N LEU A 105 16.97 2.66 -12.11
CA LEU A 105 15.57 2.23 -12.15
C LEU A 105 14.77 3.06 -11.14
N LEU A 106 13.69 3.69 -11.59
CA LEU A 106 12.87 4.62 -10.82
C LEU A 106 11.46 4.05 -10.61
N GLY A 107 10.85 4.36 -9.47
CA GLY A 107 9.49 3.94 -9.17
C GLY A 107 9.25 2.44 -9.37
N ASN A 108 8.18 2.08 -10.04
CA ASN A 108 7.79 0.68 -10.26
C ASN A 108 8.80 -0.14 -11.09
N ALA A 109 9.71 0.50 -11.82
CA ALA A 109 10.78 -0.21 -12.52
C ALA A 109 11.83 -0.78 -11.55
N GLY A 110 11.98 -0.19 -10.38
CA GLY A 110 12.88 -0.66 -9.32
C GLY A 110 12.19 -1.47 -8.24
N GLU A 111 10.99 -1.05 -7.84
CA GLU A 111 10.27 -1.66 -6.74
C GLU A 111 8.76 -1.40 -6.83
N PHE A 112 7.96 -2.43 -6.72
CA PHE A 112 6.54 -2.33 -6.44
C PHE A 112 6.16 -3.31 -5.32
N LEU A 113 5.73 -2.79 -4.18
CA LEU A 113 5.39 -3.59 -3.01
C LEU A 113 3.94 -4.09 -3.08
N ASP A 114 3.01 -3.20 -2.73
CA ASP A 114 1.58 -3.49 -2.64
C ASP A 114 0.79 -2.18 -2.63
N PRO A 115 -0.43 -2.14 -3.18
CA PRO A 115 -1.24 -0.93 -3.21
C PRO A 115 -1.88 -0.54 -1.87
N VAL A 116 -1.83 -1.37 -0.83
CA VAL A 116 -2.56 -1.14 0.44
C VAL A 116 -2.26 0.20 1.09
N PHE A 117 -1.02 0.67 1.01
CA PHE A 117 -0.61 1.99 1.55
C PHE A 117 -0.42 3.05 0.47
N SER A 118 -0.75 2.75 -0.78
CA SER A 118 -0.59 3.68 -1.91
C SER A 118 0.84 4.25 -2.04
N SER A 119 1.86 3.51 -1.64
CA SER A 119 3.26 3.94 -1.53
C SER A 119 3.97 4.14 -2.88
N GLY A 120 3.44 3.58 -3.98
CA GLY A 120 4.11 3.57 -5.28
C GLY A 120 4.47 4.96 -5.81
N VAL A 121 3.57 5.93 -5.71
CA VAL A 121 3.83 7.32 -6.14
C VAL A 121 4.91 7.97 -5.27
N THR A 122 4.88 7.75 -3.97
CA THR A 122 5.89 8.27 -3.03
C THR A 122 7.27 7.70 -3.34
N ILE A 123 7.37 6.40 -3.59
CA ILE A 123 8.62 5.73 -4.01
C ILE A 123 9.09 6.31 -5.34
N ALA A 124 8.18 6.53 -6.30
CA ALA A 124 8.53 7.08 -7.61
C ALA A 124 9.12 8.50 -7.50
N PHE A 125 8.49 9.39 -6.73
CA PHE A 125 9.01 10.74 -6.50
C PHE A 125 10.34 10.73 -5.74
N ARG A 126 10.47 9.88 -4.72
CA ARG A 126 11.72 9.78 -3.96
C ARG A 126 12.87 9.25 -4.81
N SER A 127 12.62 8.21 -5.60
CA SER A 127 13.62 7.67 -6.52
C SER A 127 14.06 8.70 -7.57
N ALA A 128 13.10 9.47 -8.11
CA ALA A 128 13.40 10.53 -9.06
C ALA A 128 14.26 11.64 -8.43
N ASP A 129 13.91 12.13 -7.23
CA ASP A 129 14.69 13.16 -6.51
C ASP A 129 16.13 12.71 -6.27
N LEU A 130 16.33 11.51 -5.74
CA LEU A 130 17.65 10.96 -5.46
C LEU A 130 18.47 10.76 -6.74
N ALA A 131 17.86 10.16 -7.78
CA ALA A 131 18.56 9.91 -9.04
C ALA A 131 18.94 11.20 -9.76
N VAL A 132 18.06 12.20 -9.80
CA VAL A 132 18.36 13.51 -10.43
C VAL A 132 19.49 14.20 -9.70
N ARG A 133 19.50 14.22 -8.37
CA ARG A 133 20.62 14.81 -7.59
C ARG A 133 21.96 14.13 -7.88
N ALA A 134 21.97 12.79 -7.94
CA ALA A 134 23.16 12.02 -8.27
C ALA A 134 23.64 12.31 -9.71
N LEU A 135 22.71 12.30 -10.67
CA LEU A 135 23.00 12.52 -12.09
C LEU A 135 23.52 13.92 -12.36
N VAL A 136 22.92 14.96 -11.78
CA VAL A 136 23.36 16.36 -11.97
C VAL A 136 24.80 16.54 -11.49
N ARG A 137 25.18 15.97 -10.35
CA ARG A 137 26.55 16.00 -9.84
C ARG A 137 27.52 15.27 -10.79
N GLN A 138 27.12 14.09 -11.27
CA GLN A 138 27.92 13.32 -12.22
C GLN A 138 28.13 14.06 -13.54
N LEU A 139 27.10 14.72 -14.08
CA LEU A 139 27.19 15.53 -15.30
C LEU A 139 28.02 16.81 -15.10
N ALA A 140 28.13 17.32 -13.87
CA ALA A 140 29.03 18.41 -13.50
C ALA A 140 30.51 17.95 -13.36
N GLY A 141 30.80 16.66 -13.59
CA GLY A 141 32.16 16.10 -13.55
C GLY A 141 32.55 15.53 -12.18
N GLU A 142 31.63 15.43 -11.23
CA GLU A 142 31.91 14.77 -9.95
C GLU A 142 31.91 13.23 -10.09
N THR A 143 32.76 12.57 -9.36
CA THR A 143 32.67 11.12 -9.17
C THR A 143 31.56 10.83 -8.15
N VAL A 144 30.46 10.21 -8.60
CA VAL A 144 29.31 9.90 -7.75
C VAL A 144 29.25 8.40 -7.50
N ASP A 145 29.28 8.01 -6.23
CA ASP A 145 28.94 6.66 -5.80
C ASP A 145 27.41 6.52 -5.74
N TRP A 146 26.83 5.85 -6.73
CA TRP A 146 25.38 5.64 -6.85
C TRP A 146 24.82 4.73 -5.74
N GLN A 147 25.65 3.88 -5.14
CA GLN A 147 25.21 3.05 -4.02
C GLN A 147 24.84 3.93 -2.83
N THR A 148 25.70 4.87 -2.46
CA THR A 148 25.45 5.77 -1.31
C THR A 148 24.56 6.96 -1.64
N ALA A 149 24.59 7.45 -2.88
CA ALA A 149 23.82 8.62 -3.28
C ALA A 149 22.36 8.27 -3.66
N TYR A 150 22.09 7.04 -4.10
CA TYR A 150 20.81 6.64 -4.66
C TYR A 150 20.23 5.37 -4.01
N ASP A 151 20.92 4.22 -4.15
CA ASP A 151 20.36 2.91 -3.80
C ASP A 151 20.10 2.79 -2.29
N THR A 152 21.11 2.99 -1.47
CA THR A 152 21.00 2.84 -0.01
C THR A 152 19.92 3.75 0.60
N PRO A 153 19.89 5.07 0.32
CA PRO A 153 18.84 5.92 0.86
C PRO A 153 17.45 5.59 0.30
N LEU A 154 17.32 5.12 -0.95
CA LEU A 154 16.03 4.73 -1.49
C LEU A 154 15.51 3.47 -0.81
N ARG A 155 16.34 2.42 -0.69
CA ARG A 155 15.97 1.14 -0.06
C ARG A 155 15.51 1.31 1.39
N ARG A 156 16.08 2.24 2.14
CA ARG A 156 15.65 2.47 3.53
C ARG A 156 14.14 2.70 3.66
N GLY A 157 13.57 3.57 2.85
CA GLY A 157 12.13 3.83 2.89
C GLY A 157 11.31 2.71 2.26
N ILE A 158 11.85 2.06 1.23
CA ILE A 158 11.24 0.85 0.65
C ILE A 158 11.13 -0.24 1.71
N ASP A 159 12.20 -0.53 2.46
CA ASP A 159 12.23 -1.55 3.51
C ASP A 159 11.30 -1.20 4.68
N THR A 160 11.17 0.10 4.99
CA THR A 160 10.16 0.57 5.94
C THR A 160 8.76 0.21 5.46
N PHE A 161 8.37 0.57 4.24
CA PHE A 161 7.06 0.20 3.69
C PHE A 161 6.88 -1.31 3.60
N ARG A 162 7.91 -2.05 3.19
CA ARG A 162 7.89 -3.51 3.10
C ARG A 162 7.56 -4.14 4.45
N ALA A 163 8.21 -3.70 5.53
CA ALA A 163 7.95 -4.21 6.87
C ALA A 163 6.48 -3.98 7.31
N PHE A 164 5.86 -2.88 6.88
CA PHE A 164 4.45 -2.61 7.13
C PHE A 164 3.52 -3.47 6.27
N VAL A 165 3.83 -3.64 4.98
CA VAL A 165 3.06 -4.49 4.05
C VAL A 165 3.07 -5.95 4.50
N GLU A 166 4.23 -6.50 4.84
CA GLU A 166 4.34 -7.87 5.31
C GLU A 166 3.46 -8.11 6.55
N ARG A 167 3.48 -7.18 7.50
CA ARG A 167 2.65 -7.28 8.72
C ARG A 167 1.18 -7.00 8.49
N TRP A 168 0.83 -6.32 7.43
CA TRP A 168 -0.57 -6.21 7.01
C TRP A 168 -1.13 -7.58 6.66
N TYR A 169 -0.41 -8.35 5.86
CA TYR A 169 -0.85 -9.67 5.40
C TYR A 169 -0.77 -10.76 6.49
N THR A 170 0.10 -10.63 7.48
CA THR A 170 0.09 -11.50 8.66
C THR A 170 -1.00 -11.12 9.68
N GLY A 171 -1.61 -9.95 9.53
CA GLY A 171 -2.61 -9.42 10.47
C GLY A 171 -2.03 -8.65 11.66
N GLU A 172 -0.73 -8.72 11.90
CA GLU A 172 -0.07 -8.05 13.03
C GLU A 172 -0.26 -6.52 13.00
N LEU A 173 -0.12 -5.91 11.83
CA LEU A 173 -0.34 -4.47 11.67
C LEU A 173 -1.81 -4.10 11.85
N GLN A 174 -2.73 -4.97 11.47
CA GLN A 174 -4.16 -4.77 11.69
C GLN A 174 -4.49 -4.77 13.18
N ASP A 175 -3.90 -5.70 13.97
CA ASP A 175 -4.04 -5.71 15.43
C ASP A 175 -3.56 -4.40 16.04
N ILE A 176 -2.45 -3.86 15.56
CA ILE A 176 -1.91 -2.57 16.01
C ILE A 176 -2.84 -1.41 15.64
N ILE A 177 -3.27 -1.31 14.37
CA ILE A 177 -4.06 -0.17 13.87
C ILE A 177 -5.44 -0.12 14.51
N PHE A 178 -6.08 -1.28 14.70
CA PHE A 178 -7.43 -1.38 15.24
C PHE A 178 -7.47 -1.59 16.77
N HIS A 179 -6.30 -1.54 17.44
CA HIS A 179 -6.26 -1.65 18.89
C HIS A 179 -7.05 -0.52 19.55
N PRO A 180 -8.01 -0.82 20.46
CA PRO A 180 -8.92 0.17 21.02
C PRO A 180 -8.22 1.24 21.87
N HIS A 181 -7.09 0.89 22.49
CA HIS A 181 -6.33 1.76 23.41
C HIS A 181 -5.00 2.27 22.82
N GLN A 182 -4.91 2.39 21.51
CA GLN A 182 -3.68 2.87 20.86
C GLN A 182 -3.31 4.30 21.31
N ALA A 183 -2.11 4.47 21.84
CA ALA A 183 -1.59 5.77 22.24
C ALA A 183 -1.53 6.77 21.07
N PRO A 184 -2.00 8.03 21.25
CA PRO A 184 -2.04 9.01 20.14
C PRO A 184 -0.68 9.28 19.49
N GLY A 185 0.41 9.17 20.24
CA GLY A 185 1.78 9.30 19.72
C GLY A 185 2.14 8.19 18.73
N ILE A 186 1.83 6.95 19.06
CA ILE A 186 2.05 5.77 18.20
C ILE A 186 1.22 5.88 16.92
N ARG A 187 -0.06 6.22 17.06
CA ARG A 187 -0.93 6.43 15.90
C ARG A 187 -0.35 7.47 14.94
N ARG A 188 0.15 8.61 15.44
CA ARG A 188 0.78 9.64 14.61
C ARG A 188 2.02 9.14 13.90
N MET A 189 2.91 8.41 14.60
CA MET A 189 4.13 7.85 14.01
C MET A 189 3.82 6.85 12.89
N ILE A 190 2.86 5.95 13.08
CA ILE A 190 2.41 5.00 12.04
C ILE A 190 1.75 5.75 10.88
N SER A 191 0.82 6.66 11.16
CA SER A 191 0.12 7.42 10.14
C SER A 191 1.07 8.29 9.30
N SER A 192 2.16 8.81 9.87
CA SER A 192 3.15 9.58 9.12
C SER A 192 3.86 8.71 8.07
N ILE A 193 4.20 7.46 8.40
CA ILE A 193 4.81 6.52 7.45
C ILE A 193 3.84 6.23 6.31
N LEU A 194 2.57 5.91 6.65
CA LEU A 194 1.53 5.64 5.65
C LEU A 194 1.22 6.87 4.79
N ALA A 195 1.47 8.09 5.31
CA ALA A 195 1.39 9.34 4.56
C ALA A 195 2.65 9.66 3.72
N GLY A 196 3.63 8.75 3.67
CA GLY A 196 4.80 8.89 2.81
C GLY A 196 6.10 9.31 3.51
N TYR A 197 6.11 9.51 4.83
CA TYR A 197 7.32 9.89 5.59
C TYR A 197 8.17 8.66 5.98
N ALA A 198 8.32 7.71 5.07
CA ALA A 198 9.06 6.45 5.30
C ALA A 198 10.59 6.62 5.31
N TRP A 199 11.10 7.84 5.15
CA TRP A 199 12.52 8.22 5.20
C TRP A 199 12.87 9.11 6.40
N ASP A 200 11.91 9.40 7.27
CA ASP A 200 12.12 10.21 8.48
C ASP A 200 12.70 9.35 9.61
N GLU A 201 14.03 9.33 9.72
CA GLU A 201 14.75 8.54 10.73
C GLU A 201 14.50 9.01 12.18
N THR A 202 13.90 10.17 12.39
CA THR A 202 13.47 10.60 13.72
C THR A 202 12.28 9.79 14.23
N ASN A 203 11.55 9.14 13.31
CA ASN A 203 10.49 8.21 13.65
C ASN A 203 11.07 6.83 13.98
N PRO A 204 10.89 6.30 15.20
CA PRO A 204 11.42 5.00 15.60
C PRO A 204 10.97 3.84 14.71
N PHE A 205 9.78 3.93 14.08
CA PHE A 205 9.27 2.92 13.16
C PHE A 205 9.90 3.01 11.76
N VAL A 206 10.66 4.05 11.47
CA VAL A 206 11.53 4.17 10.28
C VAL A 206 12.95 3.73 10.62
N ALA A 207 13.45 4.10 11.80
CA ALA A 207 14.81 3.76 12.23
C ALA A 207 14.99 2.23 12.40
N ASP A 208 13.98 1.55 12.95
CA ASP A 208 13.99 0.08 13.15
C ASP A 208 12.55 -0.47 13.02
N PRO A 209 12.02 -0.57 11.79
CA PRO A 209 10.61 -0.90 11.56
C PRO A 209 10.25 -2.29 12.09
N VAL A 210 11.08 -3.29 11.80
CA VAL A 210 10.80 -4.69 12.16
C VAL A 210 10.69 -4.87 13.67
N ARG A 211 11.71 -4.44 14.41
CA ARG A 211 11.73 -4.57 15.86
C ARG A 211 10.61 -3.80 16.53
N ARG A 212 10.36 -2.56 16.08
CA ARG A 212 9.35 -1.69 16.68
C ARG A 212 7.93 -2.21 16.46
N LEU A 213 7.64 -2.72 15.26
CA LEU A 213 6.34 -3.33 14.97
C LEU A 213 6.15 -4.62 15.77
N ASN A 214 7.15 -5.48 15.87
CA ASN A 214 7.07 -6.69 16.69
C ASN A 214 6.78 -6.37 18.15
N THR A 215 7.56 -5.45 18.75
CA THR A 215 7.37 -5.06 20.16
C THR A 215 5.96 -4.47 20.39
N LEU A 216 5.49 -3.64 19.46
CA LEU A 216 4.16 -3.03 19.59
C LEU A 216 3.04 -4.06 19.44
N HIS A 217 3.18 -5.02 18.51
CA HIS A 217 2.21 -6.11 18.36
C HIS A 217 2.14 -6.99 19.62
N GLU A 218 3.29 -7.32 20.22
CA GLU A 218 3.33 -8.06 21.50
C GLU A 218 2.58 -7.31 22.61
N ILE A 219 2.78 -6.00 22.73
CA ILE A 219 2.05 -5.17 23.72
C ILE A 219 0.54 -5.22 23.44
N CYS A 220 0.10 -5.04 22.20
CA CYS A 220 -1.32 -5.09 21.85
C CYS A 220 -1.94 -6.47 22.19
N ARG A 221 -1.20 -7.56 22.03
CA ARG A 221 -1.67 -8.90 22.40
C ARG A 221 -1.81 -9.09 23.90
N LEU A 222 -0.90 -8.53 24.69
CA LEU A 222 -0.98 -8.62 26.15
C LEU A 222 -2.14 -7.80 26.71
N ASP A 223 -2.44 -6.66 26.13
CA ASP A 223 -3.58 -5.81 26.52
C ASP A 223 -4.95 -6.42 26.17
N ALA A 224 -4.99 -7.37 25.22
CA ALA A 224 -6.20 -8.03 24.77
C ALA A 224 -6.49 -9.37 25.49
N ALA A 225 -5.56 -9.87 26.30
CA ALA A 225 -5.65 -11.12 27.05
C ALA A 225 -6.21 -10.90 28.46
#